data_2dde372f6798aface183025a73ae6ec2
#
_entry.id   2dde372f6798aface183025a73ae6ec2
#
_cell.length_a   1.000
_cell.length_b   1.000
_cell.length_c   1.000
_cell.angle_alpha   90.00
_cell.angle_beta   90.00
_cell.angle_gamma   90.00
#
_symmetry.space_group_name_H-M   'P 1'
#
loop_
_entity.id
_entity.type
_entity.pdbx_description
1 polymer ?
#
loop_
_entity_poly.entity_id
_entity_poly.type
_entity_poly.pdbx_seq_one_letter_code
_entity_poly.pdbx_strand_id
1 'polypeptide(L)'
;SCGVNVALDNQSPDIAQGVNNSWEVRHGSTDPLDAQGAGDQGLMFGYASNETAALMPLPIDVAHALSLRLTEVRKNGTLDYLWPDGKTQVTAQYDEHNRPVGIDTVVVSSQHEDGVDIEEEMTPDLIEHVITPVLDRYDLATDDMKVLVNPTGKFVIGGPMGDIGLTGRKIIVDTYGGMARHGGGAFSGKDPSKVDRSACYAMRWVAKNVVSAGLADRAECQVAYAIGKAQPVGFRIDTFGTNKVPESVIEKAVLAVFDLRPAAIV
;
A
#
# COMPACT_ATOMS: atom_id res chain seq x y z
N SER A 1 15.34 -6.39 26.49
CA SER A 1 14.62 -7.70 26.34
C SER A 1 13.13 -7.42 26.24
N CYS A 2 12.41 -8.16 25.41
CA CYS A 2 10.95 -8.09 25.31
C CYS A 2 10.34 -9.46 25.66
N GLY A 3 9.13 -9.43 26.24
CA GLY A 3 8.32 -10.64 26.40
C GLY A 3 7.60 -10.98 25.10
N VAL A 4 7.48 -12.26 24.79
CA VAL A 4 6.70 -12.75 23.65
C VAL A 4 5.55 -13.60 24.19
N ASN A 5 4.33 -13.20 23.84
CA ASN A 5 3.12 -13.95 24.16
C ASN A 5 2.44 -14.39 22.86
N VAL A 6 2.06 -15.66 22.78
CA VAL A 6 1.33 -16.21 21.64
C VAL A 6 0.01 -16.77 22.14
N ALA A 7 -1.10 -16.29 21.57
CA ALA A 7 -2.43 -16.82 21.82
C ALA A 7 -3.09 -17.10 20.47
N LEU A 8 -3.54 -18.33 20.25
CA LEU A 8 -4.23 -18.77 19.04
C LEU A 8 -5.58 -19.35 19.43
N ASP A 9 -6.60 -19.05 18.65
CA ASP A 9 -7.94 -19.58 18.85
C ASP A 9 -8.51 -20.09 17.52
N ASN A 10 -9.58 -20.89 17.60
CA ASN A 10 -10.23 -21.45 16.43
C ASN A 10 -11.17 -20.42 15.79
N GLN A 11 -11.36 -20.53 14.45
CA GLN A 11 -12.38 -19.79 13.73
C GLN A 11 -13.77 -20.03 14.33
N SER A 12 -14.59 -18.99 14.50
CA SER A 12 -15.99 -19.13 14.88
C SER A 12 -16.71 -20.11 13.95
N PRO A 13 -17.43 -21.12 14.48
CA PRO A 13 -18.21 -22.05 13.65
C PRO A 13 -19.26 -21.35 12.79
N ASP A 14 -19.84 -20.26 13.28
CA ASP A 14 -20.87 -19.49 12.57
C ASP A 14 -20.28 -18.75 11.35
N ILE A 15 -19.05 -18.26 11.46
CA ILE A 15 -18.33 -17.66 10.33
C ILE A 15 -17.86 -18.76 9.37
N ALA A 16 -17.28 -19.85 9.90
CA ALA A 16 -16.74 -20.94 9.10
C ALA A 16 -17.77 -21.58 8.18
N GLN A 17 -19.02 -21.73 8.62
CA GLN A 17 -20.07 -22.31 7.78
C GLN A 17 -20.31 -21.51 6.48
N GLY A 18 -20.26 -20.18 6.53
CA GLY A 18 -20.46 -19.32 5.36
C GLY A 18 -19.22 -19.24 4.45
N VAL A 19 -18.01 -19.35 5.05
CA VAL A 19 -16.75 -19.38 4.30
C VAL A 19 -16.56 -20.71 3.57
N ASN A 20 -16.80 -21.83 4.26
CA ASN A 20 -16.57 -23.19 3.74
C ASN A 20 -17.69 -23.67 2.83
N ASN A 21 -18.88 -23.09 2.90
CA ASN A 21 -20.05 -23.45 2.13
C ASN A 21 -20.86 -22.19 1.83
N SER A 22 -20.55 -21.55 0.72
CA SER A 22 -21.10 -20.25 0.34
C SER A 22 -22.62 -20.23 0.22
N TRP A 23 -23.19 -19.03 0.18
CA TRP A 23 -24.61 -18.84 -0.08
C TRP A 23 -25.00 -19.45 -1.43
N GLU A 24 -24.17 -19.32 -2.47
CA GLU A 24 -24.42 -19.84 -3.82
C GLU A 24 -24.53 -21.37 -3.82
N VAL A 25 -23.61 -22.08 -3.15
CA VAL A 25 -23.67 -23.55 -3.03
C VAL A 25 -24.89 -24.00 -2.24
N ARG A 26 -25.19 -23.32 -1.14
CA ARG A 26 -26.42 -23.63 -0.34
C ARG A 26 -27.72 -23.39 -1.12
N HIS A 27 -27.65 -22.63 -2.22
CA HIS A 27 -28.79 -22.37 -3.13
C HIS A 27 -28.64 -23.07 -4.48
N GLY A 28 -27.80 -24.11 -4.55
CA GLY A 28 -27.79 -25.05 -5.68
C GLY A 28 -26.68 -24.80 -6.71
N SER A 29 -25.74 -23.90 -6.50
CA SER A 29 -24.57 -23.80 -7.39
C SER A 29 -23.71 -25.07 -7.30
N THR A 30 -23.25 -25.54 -8.46
CA THR A 30 -22.29 -26.66 -8.58
C THR A 30 -20.93 -26.24 -9.09
N ASP A 31 -20.72 -24.94 -9.30
CA ASP A 31 -19.43 -24.41 -9.71
C ASP A 31 -18.44 -24.50 -8.51
N PRO A 32 -17.29 -25.19 -8.66
CA PRO A 32 -16.32 -25.31 -7.58
C PRO A 32 -15.76 -23.96 -7.11
N LEU A 33 -15.72 -22.93 -7.95
CA LEU A 33 -15.28 -21.58 -7.56
C LEU A 33 -16.33 -20.82 -6.74
N ASP A 34 -17.56 -21.30 -6.68
CA ASP A 34 -18.58 -20.79 -5.78
C ASP A 34 -18.52 -21.45 -4.38
N ALA A 35 -17.65 -22.45 -4.15
CA ALA A 35 -17.61 -23.17 -2.88
C ALA A 35 -17.23 -22.27 -1.70
N GLN A 36 -16.27 -21.38 -1.89
CA GLN A 36 -15.78 -20.49 -0.84
C GLN A 36 -16.52 -19.16 -0.84
N GLY A 37 -17.20 -18.85 0.25
CA GLY A 37 -17.76 -17.51 0.49
C GLY A 37 -16.72 -16.52 1.02
N ALA A 38 -16.97 -15.23 0.84
CA ALA A 38 -16.16 -14.18 1.45
C ALA A 38 -16.15 -14.29 2.98
N GLY A 39 -14.99 -14.15 3.59
CA GLY A 39 -14.81 -14.26 5.04
C GLY A 39 -15.34 -13.04 5.82
N ASP A 40 -15.65 -11.96 5.13
CA ASP A 40 -16.25 -10.75 5.71
C ASP A 40 -17.03 -9.97 4.64
N GLN A 41 -17.85 -9.02 5.08
CA GLN A 41 -18.40 -7.98 4.23
C GLN A 41 -17.46 -6.79 4.19
N GLY A 42 -17.51 -5.99 3.11
CA GLY A 42 -16.74 -4.77 3.04
C GLY A 42 -16.46 -4.30 1.62
N LEU A 43 -15.75 -3.18 1.53
CA LEU A 43 -15.25 -2.58 0.30
C LEU A 43 -13.73 -2.73 0.25
N MET A 44 -13.21 -3.18 -0.87
CA MET A 44 -11.77 -3.30 -1.12
C MET A 44 -11.41 -2.48 -2.35
N PHE A 45 -10.25 -1.84 -2.30
CA PHE A 45 -9.79 -0.91 -3.34
C PHE A 45 -8.44 -1.35 -3.89
N GLY A 46 -8.27 -1.14 -5.19
CA GLY A 46 -6.98 -1.16 -5.86
C GLY A 46 -6.80 0.10 -6.68
N TYR A 47 -5.58 0.54 -6.82
CA TYR A 47 -5.23 1.74 -7.57
C TYR A 47 -3.97 1.51 -8.41
N ALA A 48 -3.90 2.19 -9.54
CA ALA A 48 -2.71 2.31 -10.36
C ALA A 48 -2.68 3.65 -11.07
N SER A 49 -1.49 4.17 -11.32
CA SER A 49 -1.25 5.34 -12.17
C SER A 49 0.01 5.14 -12.99
N ASN A 50 0.14 5.86 -14.09
CA ASN A 50 1.33 5.83 -14.93
C ASN A 50 2.45 6.78 -14.47
N GLU A 51 2.38 7.23 -13.21
CA GLU A 51 3.35 8.18 -12.62
C GLU A 51 4.73 7.57 -12.41
N THR A 52 4.80 6.26 -12.15
CA THR A 52 6.04 5.54 -11.89
C THR A 52 6.09 4.22 -12.67
N ALA A 53 7.26 3.67 -12.83
CA ALA A 53 7.45 2.36 -13.49
C ALA A 53 6.70 1.22 -12.78
N ALA A 54 6.53 1.33 -11.46
CA ALA A 54 5.75 0.39 -10.66
C ALA A 54 4.24 0.56 -10.83
N LEU A 55 3.80 1.62 -11.52
CA LEU A 55 2.40 2.06 -11.60
C LEU A 55 1.81 2.41 -10.24
N MET A 56 2.65 2.92 -9.34
CA MET A 56 2.27 3.44 -8.02
C MET A 56 2.19 4.97 -8.05
N PRO A 57 1.41 5.58 -7.15
CA PRO A 57 1.49 7.02 -6.92
C PRO A 57 2.90 7.44 -6.52
N LEU A 58 3.41 8.51 -7.13
CA LEU A 58 4.78 8.97 -6.93
C LEU A 58 5.15 9.21 -5.46
N PRO A 59 4.35 9.91 -4.62
CA PRO A 59 4.80 10.23 -3.26
C PRO A 59 5.08 8.99 -2.41
N ILE A 60 4.21 7.97 -2.49
CA ILE A 60 4.41 6.75 -1.70
C ILE A 60 5.50 5.86 -2.30
N ASP A 61 5.69 5.85 -3.61
CA ASP A 61 6.75 5.10 -4.27
C ASP A 61 8.13 5.64 -3.85
N VAL A 62 8.30 6.96 -3.88
CA VAL A 62 9.52 7.63 -3.40
C VAL A 62 9.73 7.41 -1.90
N ALA A 63 8.68 7.54 -1.08
CA ALA A 63 8.80 7.32 0.36
C ALA A 63 9.22 5.88 0.69
N HIS A 64 8.69 4.88 -0.01
CA HIS A 64 9.12 3.49 0.12
C HIS A 64 10.57 3.28 -0.33
N ALA A 65 10.97 3.90 -1.45
CA ALA A 65 12.35 3.82 -1.94
C ALA A 65 13.35 4.45 -0.96
N LEU A 66 12.99 5.58 -0.34
CA LEU A 66 13.78 6.21 0.73
C LEU A 66 13.91 5.29 1.96
N SER A 67 12.83 4.67 2.41
CA SER A 67 12.85 3.73 3.55
C SER A 67 13.70 2.50 3.27
N LEU A 68 13.63 1.98 2.05
CA LEU A 68 14.47 0.86 1.61
C LEU A 68 15.94 1.28 1.61
N ARG A 69 16.26 2.43 1.02
CA ARG A 69 17.63 2.95 0.95
C ARG A 69 18.20 3.24 2.34
N LEU A 70 17.41 3.81 3.24
CA LEU A 70 17.78 4.03 4.64
C LEU A 70 18.17 2.69 5.32
N THR A 71 17.42 1.64 5.06
CA THR A 71 17.73 0.30 5.57
C THR A 71 19.01 -0.28 4.96
N GLU A 72 19.26 -0.05 3.67
CA GLU A 72 20.45 -0.52 2.96
C GLU A 72 21.72 0.12 3.54
N VAL A 73 21.76 1.46 3.64
CA VAL A 73 22.96 2.18 4.13
C VAL A 73 23.29 1.85 5.58
N ARG A 74 22.27 1.57 6.40
CA ARG A 74 22.45 1.06 7.76
C ARG A 74 23.03 -0.36 7.77
N LYS A 75 22.48 -1.28 6.97
CA LYS A 75 22.88 -2.70 6.99
C LYS A 75 24.23 -2.98 6.36
N ASN A 76 24.63 -2.20 5.37
CA ASN A 76 25.93 -2.34 4.70
C ASN A 76 27.07 -1.55 5.39
N GLY A 77 26.74 -0.80 6.46
CA GLY A 77 27.70 -0.03 7.24
C GLY A 77 28.14 1.31 6.61
N THR A 78 27.43 1.79 5.59
CA THR A 78 27.70 3.14 5.02
C THR A 78 27.41 4.21 6.07
N LEU A 79 26.28 4.09 6.78
CA LEU A 79 25.92 4.94 7.92
C LEU A 79 25.67 4.02 9.12
N ASP A 80 26.74 3.65 9.82
CA ASP A 80 26.74 2.64 10.88
C ASP A 80 26.13 3.14 12.20
N TYR A 81 26.03 4.45 12.37
CA TYR A 81 25.38 5.09 13.52
C TYR A 81 23.84 5.05 13.44
N LEU A 82 23.25 4.63 12.30
CA LEU A 82 21.78 4.54 12.16
C LEU A 82 21.24 3.27 12.82
N TRP A 83 20.08 3.41 13.45
CA TRP A 83 19.34 2.34 14.09
C TRP A 83 18.05 1.98 13.32
N PRO A 84 17.40 0.84 13.63
CA PRO A 84 16.33 0.31 12.78
C PRO A 84 15.04 1.13 12.69
N ASP A 85 14.71 1.93 13.71
CA ASP A 85 13.46 2.71 13.69
C ASP A 85 13.61 3.92 12.80
N GLY A 86 12.73 4.02 11.80
CA GLY A 86 12.79 5.10 10.84
C GLY A 86 11.48 5.31 10.10
N LYS A 87 11.28 6.55 9.65
CA LYS A 87 10.11 6.98 8.86
C LYS A 87 10.57 7.89 7.75
N THR A 88 9.87 7.80 6.62
CA THR A 88 10.07 8.71 5.49
C THR A 88 8.72 9.28 5.06
N GLN A 89 8.71 10.54 4.66
CA GLN A 89 7.54 11.21 4.13
C GLN A 89 7.95 12.07 2.95
N VAL A 90 7.11 12.11 1.91
CA VAL A 90 7.36 12.88 0.70
C VAL A 90 6.13 13.71 0.36
N THR A 91 6.35 15.00 0.10
CA THR A 91 5.36 15.91 -0.48
C THR A 91 5.79 16.22 -1.91
N ALA A 92 4.97 15.80 -2.87
CA ALA A 92 5.20 16.07 -4.29
C ALA A 92 4.31 17.21 -4.78
N GLN A 93 4.82 17.96 -5.77
CA GLN A 93 4.08 18.98 -6.49
C GLN A 93 3.44 18.39 -7.74
N TYR A 94 2.19 18.75 -8.01
CA TYR A 94 1.43 18.32 -9.17
C TYR A 94 0.97 19.52 -9.99
N ASP A 95 0.94 19.37 -11.31
CA ASP A 95 0.40 20.38 -12.21
C ASP A 95 -1.15 20.36 -12.23
N GLU A 96 -1.75 21.25 -13.01
CA GLU A 96 -3.21 21.36 -13.19
C GLU A 96 -3.85 20.11 -13.83
N HIS A 97 -3.05 19.25 -14.45
CA HIS A 97 -3.47 17.96 -15.01
C HIS A 97 -3.20 16.80 -14.07
N ASN A 98 -2.84 17.09 -12.81
CA ASN A 98 -2.44 16.11 -11.80
C ASN A 98 -1.27 15.21 -12.24
N ARG A 99 -0.27 15.76 -12.93
CA ARG A 99 0.99 15.07 -13.21
C ARG A 99 2.05 15.57 -12.22
N PRO A 100 2.85 14.68 -11.66
CA PRO A 100 3.90 15.08 -10.74
C PRO A 100 4.96 15.90 -11.51
N VAL A 101 5.37 17.03 -10.94
CA VAL A 101 6.33 17.96 -11.57
C VAL A 101 7.54 18.23 -10.67
N GLY A 102 7.48 17.97 -9.39
CA GLY A 102 8.59 18.20 -8.48
C GLY A 102 8.35 17.60 -7.08
N ILE A 103 9.41 17.64 -6.28
CA ILE A 103 9.36 17.31 -4.86
C ILE A 103 9.43 18.61 -4.05
N ASP A 104 8.45 18.86 -3.21
CA ASP A 104 8.44 20.02 -2.32
C ASP A 104 9.19 19.76 -1.01
N THR A 105 8.91 18.62 -0.37
CA THR A 105 9.49 18.33 0.95
C THR A 105 9.75 16.83 1.10
N VAL A 106 10.94 16.52 1.62
CA VAL A 106 11.29 15.18 2.11
C VAL A 106 11.55 15.25 3.60
N VAL A 107 10.87 14.40 4.37
CA VAL A 107 11.11 14.23 5.81
C VAL A 107 11.71 12.85 6.04
N VAL A 108 12.82 12.78 6.73
CA VAL A 108 13.44 11.53 7.21
C VAL A 108 13.58 11.61 8.72
N SER A 109 12.91 10.70 9.43
CA SER A 109 13.14 10.49 10.85
C SER A 109 13.81 9.14 11.04
N SER A 110 15.00 9.10 11.62
CA SER A 110 15.73 7.86 11.85
C SER A 110 16.35 7.85 13.24
N GLN A 111 16.21 6.73 13.92
CA GLN A 111 16.91 6.45 15.16
C GLN A 111 18.42 6.39 14.90
N HIS A 112 19.21 6.93 15.81
CA HIS A 112 20.66 7.06 15.69
C HIS A 112 21.37 6.89 17.04
N GLU A 113 22.70 6.71 17.02
CA GLU A 113 23.52 6.71 18.22
C GLU A 113 23.48 8.05 18.96
N ASP A 114 23.67 8.00 20.28
CA ASP A 114 23.78 9.21 21.10
C ASP A 114 25.07 9.95 20.77
N GLY A 115 24.97 11.26 20.60
CA GLY A 115 26.12 12.14 20.29
C GLY A 115 26.28 12.48 18.80
N VAL A 116 25.51 11.86 17.89
CA VAL A 116 25.50 12.25 16.46
C VAL A 116 24.86 13.63 16.31
N ASP A 117 25.54 14.52 15.58
CA ASP A 117 25.01 15.85 15.26
C ASP A 117 24.03 15.75 14.08
N ILE A 118 22.80 16.23 14.30
CA ILE A 118 21.74 16.12 13.29
C ILE A 118 21.97 17.06 12.11
N GLU A 119 22.49 18.25 12.36
CA GLU A 119 22.65 19.29 11.33
C GLU A 119 23.98 19.17 10.59
N GLU A 120 25.07 18.92 11.32
CA GLU A 120 26.43 18.94 10.77
C GLU A 120 26.88 17.56 10.23
N GLU A 121 26.26 16.46 10.70
CA GLU A 121 26.66 15.10 10.33
C GLU A 121 25.51 14.35 9.64
N MET A 122 24.41 14.10 10.37
CA MET A 122 23.35 13.21 9.88
C MET A 122 22.59 13.77 8.66
N THR A 123 22.34 15.07 8.61
CA THR A 123 21.62 15.68 7.49
C THR A 123 22.41 15.63 6.18
N PRO A 124 23.68 16.04 6.12
CA PRO A 124 24.50 15.87 4.92
C PRO A 124 24.61 14.41 4.48
N ASP A 125 24.85 13.49 5.40
CA ASP A 125 24.98 12.06 5.11
C ASP A 125 23.70 11.46 4.51
N LEU A 126 22.53 11.80 5.06
CA LEU A 126 21.27 11.35 4.53
C LEU A 126 20.94 11.95 3.17
N ILE A 127 21.32 13.20 2.92
CA ILE A 127 21.20 13.81 1.59
C ILE A 127 22.07 13.05 0.59
N GLU A 128 23.35 12.86 0.89
CA GLU A 128 24.30 12.22 -0.03
C GLU A 128 24.01 10.74 -0.27
N HIS A 129 23.74 9.98 0.79
CA HIS A 129 23.67 8.51 0.70
C HIS A 129 22.27 7.94 0.57
N VAL A 130 21.22 8.70 0.90
CA VAL A 130 19.83 8.23 0.90
C VAL A 130 18.96 9.02 -0.06
N ILE A 131 18.87 10.35 0.11
CA ILE A 131 17.87 11.17 -0.59
C ILE A 131 18.26 11.34 -2.06
N THR A 132 19.44 11.86 -2.34
CA THR A 132 19.89 12.11 -3.72
C THR A 132 19.90 10.83 -4.56
N PRO A 133 20.48 9.68 -4.13
CA PRO A 133 20.48 8.47 -4.94
C PRO A 133 19.09 7.87 -5.21
N VAL A 134 18.11 8.20 -4.38
CA VAL A 134 16.72 7.80 -4.63
C VAL A 134 16.06 8.75 -5.62
N LEU A 135 16.16 10.06 -5.41
CA LEU A 135 15.51 11.06 -6.26
C LEU A 135 16.07 11.09 -7.68
N ASP A 136 17.33 10.80 -7.89
CA ASP A 136 17.98 10.68 -9.20
C ASP A 136 17.33 9.62 -10.13
N ARG A 137 16.47 8.76 -9.57
CA ARG A 137 15.71 7.77 -10.36
C ARG A 137 14.43 8.35 -10.99
N TYR A 138 14.07 9.56 -10.59
CA TYR A 138 12.84 10.22 -11.01
C TYR A 138 13.19 11.53 -11.74
N ASP A 139 12.51 11.77 -12.85
CA ASP A 139 12.68 13.01 -13.64
C ASP A 139 11.78 14.13 -13.06
N LEU A 140 12.22 14.72 -11.95
CA LEU A 140 11.45 15.69 -11.18
C LEU A 140 12.32 16.87 -10.75
N ALA A 141 11.71 18.07 -10.67
CA ALA A 141 12.37 19.24 -10.11
C ALA A 141 12.56 19.07 -8.59
N THR A 142 13.78 19.36 -8.13
CA THR A 142 14.18 19.27 -6.70
C THR A 142 14.92 20.52 -6.21
N ASP A 143 15.05 21.57 -7.04
CA ASP A 143 15.88 22.73 -6.75
C ASP A 143 15.46 23.52 -5.51
N ASP A 144 14.15 23.60 -5.25
CA ASP A 144 13.58 24.29 -4.08
C ASP A 144 13.10 23.33 -2.99
N MET A 145 13.51 22.04 -3.06
CA MET A 145 13.10 21.02 -2.13
C MET A 145 13.59 21.28 -0.71
N LYS A 146 12.69 21.13 0.26
CA LYS A 146 13.02 21.17 1.68
C LYS A 146 13.36 19.77 2.19
N VAL A 147 14.45 19.65 2.91
CA VAL A 147 14.83 18.42 3.60
C VAL A 147 14.73 18.65 5.12
N LEU A 148 13.97 17.79 5.78
CA LEU A 148 13.77 17.81 7.22
C LEU A 148 14.26 16.48 7.81
N VAL A 149 15.36 16.51 8.54
CA VAL A 149 15.93 15.34 9.23
C VAL A 149 15.66 15.46 10.72
N ASN A 150 15.05 14.43 11.31
CA ASN A 150 14.70 14.40 12.73
C ASN A 150 14.17 15.76 13.26
N PRO A 151 13.08 16.33 12.71
CA PRO A 151 12.64 17.68 13.06
C PRO A 151 12.25 17.85 14.54
N THR A 152 12.11 16.77 15.28
CA THR A 152 11.96 16.79 16.75
C THR A 152 13.30 16.97 17.47
N GLY A 153 14.42 16.91 16.74
CA GLY A 153 15.77 16.87 17.26
C GLY A 153 16.26 15.42 17.47
N LYS A 154 16.70 15.09 18.66
CA LYS A 154 17.27 13.79 19.02
C LYS A 154 16.29 12.61 18.89
N PHE A 155 16.73 11.50 18.29
CA PHE A 155 15.99 10.26 18.20
C PHE A 155 16.87 9.04 18.55
N VAL A 156 17.25 8.92 19.82
CA VAL A 156 18.10 7.83 20.33
C VAL A 156 17.26 6.69 20.86
N ILE A 157 16.13 6.98 21.52
CA ILE A 157 15.20 5.95 22.03
C ILE A 157 14.15 5.69 20.97
N GLY A 158 14.13 4.47 20.41
CA GLY A 158 13.19 4.06 19.36
C GLY A 158 12.72 2.61 19.55
N GLY A 159 11.97 2.12 18.57
CA GLY A 159 11.33 0.83 18.62
C GLY A 159 10.31 0.73 19.76
N PRO A 160 10.04 -0.48 20.28
CA PRO A 160 9.04 -0.68 21.34
C PRO A 160 9.30 0.07 22.65
N MET A 161 10.52 0.55 22.86
CA MET A 161 10.89 1.39 24.02
C MET A 161 10.40 2.84 23.84
N GLY A 162 10.35 3.33 22.60
CA GLY A 162 9.87 4.68 22.29
C GLY A 162 8.37 4.72 22.04
N ASP A 163 7.87 3.83 21.19
CA ASP A 163 6.46 3.73 20.82
C ASP A 163 6.09 2.30 20.44
N ILE A 164 4.96 1.81 20.93
CA ILE A 164 4.48 0.45 20.65
C ILE A 164 3.54 0.46 19.45
N GLY A 165 3.95 -0.25 18.40
CA GLY A 165 3.12 -0.45 17.20
C GLY A 165 2.03 -1.49 17.41
N LEU A 166 0.92 -1.32 16.71
CA LEU A 166 -0.15 -2.32 16.56
C LEU A 166 -0.35 -2.62 15.08
N THR A 167 -0.65 -3.89 14.75
CA THR A 167 -1.05 -4.24 13.39
C THR A 167 -2.33 -3.52 12.98
N GLY A 168 -2.49 -3.22 11.69
CA GLY A 168 -3.65 -2.52 11.17
C GLY A 168 -3.67 -1.00 11.37
N ARG A 169 -2.59 -0.40 11.87
CA ARG A 169 -2.46 1.05 12.05
C ARG A 169 -1.53 1.74 11.04
N LYS A 170 -1.13 1.03 9.99
CA LYS A 170 -0.32 1.54 8.87
C LYS A 170 -0.94 1.22 7.51
N ILE A 171 -2.27 1.07 7.47
CA ILE A 171 -3.01 0.61 6.28
C ILE A 171 -2.86 1.53 5.06
N ILE A 172 -2.62 2.82 5.27
CA ILE A 172 -2.40 3.79 4.19
C ILE A 172 -0.95 3.71 3.65
N VAL A 173 0.01 3.44 4.53
CA VAL A 173 1.41 3.15 4.12
C VAL A 173 1.47 1.82 3.36
N ASP A 174 0.71 0.82 3.79
CA ASP A 174 0.63 -0.50 3.14
C ASP A 174 -0.02 -0.44 1.75
N THR A 175 -0.70 0.65 1.41
CA THR A 175 -1.44 0.82 0.17
C THR A 175 -0.89 1.97 -0.69
N TYR A 176 -1.55 3.12 -0.74
CA TYR A 176 -1.27 4.14 -1.77
C TYR A 176 -0.92 5.52 -1.20
N GLY A 177 -0.58 5.62 0.09
CA GLY A 177 -0.17 6.88 0.72
C GLY A 177 -1.26 7.95 0.78
N GLY A 178 -2.53 7.57 0.65
CA GLY A 178 -3.67 8.48 0.63
C GLY A 178 -4.15 8.91 -0.76
N MET A 179 -3.51 8.45 -1.85
CA MET A 179 -3.93 8.76 -3.22
C MET A 179 -5.23 8.05 -3.60
N ALA A 180 -5.48 6.87 -3.06
CA ALA A 180 -6.70 6.08 -3.30
C ALA A 180 -7.57 5.99 -2.04
N ARG A 181 -8.84 5.65 -2.24
CA ARG A 181 -9.75 5.26 -1.16
C ARG A 181 -9.27 3.99 -0.47
N HIS A 182 -9.74 3.75 0.75
CA HIS A 182 -9.41 2.58 1.53
C HIS A 182 -10.64 2.01 2.22
N GLY A 183 -10.80 0.68 2.24
CA GLY A 183 -11.93 0.02 2.88
C GLY A 183 -11.78 -0.21 4.39
N GLY A 184 -10.58 0.04 4.94
CA GLY A 184 -10.30 -0.07 6.37
C GLY A 184 -9.62 -1.38 6.81
N GLY A 185 -9.58 -2.40 5.96
CA GLY A 185 -8.98 -3.70 6.28
C GLY A 185 -7.44 -3.67 6.31
N ALA A 186 -6.83 -4.33 7.30
CA ALA A 186 -5.39 -4.54 7.35
C ALA A 186 -4.97 -5.81 6.60
N PHE A 187 -3.71 -5.89 6.16
CA PHE A 187 -3.17 -7.06 5.45
C PHE A 187 -2.47 -8.03 6.41
N SER A 188 -1.62 -7.52 7.30
CA SER A 188 -0.79 -8.35 8.16
C SER A 188 -1.63 -9.23 9.10
N GLY A 189 -1.17 -10.49 9.29
CA GLY A 189 -1.84 -11.48 10.12
C GLY A 189 -3.02 -12.20 9.47
N LYS A 190 -3.38 -11.87 8.22
CA LYS A 190 -4.48 -12.48 7.48
C LYS A 190 -3.98 -13.46 6.43
N ASP A 191 -4.61 -14.63 6.35
CA ASP A 191 -4.40 -15.57 5.25
C ASP A 191 -5.21 -15.16 3.98
N PRO A 192 -4.98 -15.80 2.82
CA PRO A 192 -5.63 -15.40 1.56
C PRO A 192 -7.16 -15.56 1.54
N SER A 193 -7.76 -16.31 2.45
CA SER A 193 -9.23 -16.41 2.56
C SER A 193 -9.88 -15.11 3.03
N LYS A 194 -9.10 -14.19 3.59
CA LYS A 194 -9.57 -12.89 4.07
C LYS A 194 -9.56 -11.89 2.91
N VAL A 195 -10.75 -11.51 2.44
CA VAL A 195 -10.94 -10.59 1.30
C VAL A 195 -10.34 -9.21 1.53
N ASP A 196 -10.22 -8.74 2.76
CA ASP A 196 -9.49 -7.51 3.09
C ASP A 196 -8.07 -7.49 2.50
N ARG A 197 -7.42 -8.64 2.43
CA ARG A 197 -6.09 -8.80 1.87
C ARG A 197 -6.14 -9.26 0.41
N SER A 198 -6.74 -10.41 0.13
CA SER A 198 -6.74 -11.02 -1.20
C SER A 198 -7.45 -10.16 -2.24
N ALA A 199 -8.59 -9.59 -1.91
CA ALA A 199 -9.32 -8.74 -2.85
C ALA A 199 -8.66 -7.37 -3.05
N CYS A 200 -7.98 -6.80 -2.05
CA CYS A 200 -7.15 -5.60 -2.28
C CYS A 200 -6.01 -5.89 -3.26
N TYR A 201 -5.36 -7.04 -3.15
CA TYR A 201 -4.32 -7.44 -4.10
C TYR A 201 -4.89 -7.69 -5.50
N ALA A 202 -6.05 -8.34 -5.59
CA ALA A 202 -6.75 -8.55 -6.86
C ALA A 202 -7.14 -7.20 -7.50
N MET A 203 -7.68 -6.26 -6.73
CA MET A 203 -8.03 -4.93 -7.23
C MET A 203 -6.80 -4.13 -7.68
N ARG A 204 -5.68 -4.26 -6.98
CA ARG A 204 -4.40 -3.71 -7.43
C ARG A 204 -3.99 -4.32 -8.78
N TRP A 205 -4.08 -5.63 -8.92
CA TRP A 205 -3.78 -6.33 -10.16
C TRP A 205 -4.68 -5.88 -11.31
N VAL A 206 -5.99 -5.78 -11.09
CA VAL A 206 -6.95 -5.25 -12.08
C VAL A 206 -6.58 -3.82 -12.48
N ALA A 207 -6.40 -2.91 -11.53
CA ALA A 207 -6.05 -1.52 -11.80
C ALA A 207 -4.75 -1.40 -12.62
N LYS A 208 -3.72 -2.19 -12.28
CA LYS A 208 -2.46 -2.25 -13.06
C LYS A 208 -2.69 -2.67 -14.51
N ASN A 209 -3.53 -3.67 -14.73
CA ASN A 209 -3.83 -4.14 -16.08
C ASN A 209 -4.59 -3.07 -16.89
N VAL A 210 -5.53 -2.36 -16.28
CA VAL A 210 -6.26 -1.25 -16.94
C VAL A 210 -5.30 -0.16 -17.40
N VAL A 211 -4.38 0.27 -16.51
CA VAL A 211 -3.39 1.32 -16.84
C VAL A 211 -2.36 0.80 -17.84
N SER A 212 -1.82 -0.41 -17.65
CA SER A 212 -0.84 -1.00 -18.57
C SER A 212 -1.39 -1.24 -19.96
N ALA A 213 -2.69 -1.51 -20.09
CA ALA A 213 -3.37 -1.65 -21.38
C ALA A 213 -3.61 -0.29 -22.08
N GLY A 214 -3.25 0.83 -21.44
CA GLY A 214 -3.46 2.17 -22.00
C GLY A 214 -4.93 2.62 -22.01
N LEU A 215 -5.80 1.97 -21.23
CA LEU A 215 -7.22 2.30 -21.16
C LEU A 215 -7.50 3.55 -20.34
N ALA A 216 -6.61 3.86 -19.39
CA ALA A 216 -6.60 5.08 -18.59
C ALA A 216 -5.20 5.37 -18.07
N ASP A 217 -4.90 6.64 -17.72
CA ASP A 217 -3.63 7.00 -17.08
C ASP A 217 -3.67 6.72 -15.57
N ARG A 218 -4.88 6.69 -14.98
CA ARG A 218 -5.17 6.33 -13.58
C ARG A 218 -6.41 5.48 -13.49
N ALA A 219 -6.42 4.53 -12.57
CA ALA A 219 -7.59 3.70 -12.31
C ALA A 219 -7.67 3.33 -10.83
N GLU A 220 -8.84 3.54 -10.23
CA GLU A 220 -9.22 3.00 -8.94
C GLU A 220 -10.34 1.98 -9.15
N CYS A 221 -10.10 0.75 -8.70
CA CYS A 221 -11.07 -0.34 -8.76
C CYS A 221 -11.61 -0.60 -7.37
N GLN A 222 -12.93 -0.65 -7.24
CA GLN A 222 -13.64 -0.95 -6.01
C GLN A 222 -14.43 -2.24 -6.19
N VAL A 223 -14.29 -3.17 -5.23
CA VAL A 223 -15.11 -4.37 -5.15
C VAL A 223 -15.79 -4.45 -3.79
N ALA A 224 -17.02 -4.96 -3.76
CA ALA A 224 -17.80 -5.15 -2.54
C ALA A 224 -18.16 -6.62 -2.36
N TYR A 225 -18.01 -7.13 -1.13
CA TYR A 225 -18.40 -8.48 -0.74
C TYR A 225 -19.44 -8.44 0.38
N ALA A 226 -20.27 -9.48 0.43
CA ALA A 226 -21.07 -9.83 1.59
C ALA A 226 -20.53 -11.11 2.22
N ILE A 227 -20.47 -11.18 3.53
CA ILE A 227 -19.97 -12.36 4.25
C ILE A 227 -20.73 -13.61 3.82
N GLY A 228 -20.01 -14.70 3.56
CA GLY A 228 -20.57 -15.98 3.16
C GLY A 228 -21.05 -16.05 1.71
N LYS A 229 -20.90 -14.98 0.89
CA LYS A 229 -21.18 -15.01 -0.54
C LYS A 229 -19.90 -15.17 -1.35
N ALA A 230 -19.95 -16.01 -2.40
CA ALA A 230 -18.85 -16.16 -3.35
C ALA A 230 -18.82 -15.01 -4.35
N GLN A 231 -19.97 -14.65 -4.90
CA GLN A 231 -20.06 -13.58 -5.90
C GLN A 231 -19.94 -12.21 -5.23
N PRO A 232 -19.09 -11.29 -5.76
CA PRO A 232 -19.11 -9.90 -5.34
C PRO A 232 -20.49 -9.29 -5.47
N VAL A 233 -20.85 -8.42 -4.56
CA VAL A 233 -22.15 -7.71 -4.58
C VAL A 233 -22.06 -6.37 -5.30
N GLY A 234 -20.86 -5.91 -5.66
CA GLY A 234 -20.64 -4.71 -6.44
C GLY A 234 -19.21 -4.60 -6.95
N PHE A 235 -19.08 -3.99 -8.12
CA PHE A 235 -17.80 -3.58 -8.71
C PHE A 235 -17.96 -2.20 -9.34
N ARG A 236 -16.94 -1.35 -9.22
CA ARG A 236 -16.87 -0.04 -9.84
C ARG A 236 -15.43 0.29 -10.20
N ILE A 237 -15.27 1.01 -11.32
CA ILE A 237 -14.01 1.65 -11.68
C ILE A 237 -14.21 3.17 -11.73
N ASP A 238 -13.15 3.91 -11.33
CA ASP A 238 -13.05 5.36 -11.46
C ASP A 238 -11.69 5.66 -12.11
N THR A 239 -11.71 6.31 -13.24
CA THR A 239 -10.49 6.66 -13.99
C THR A 239 -10.09 8.11 -13.83
N PHE A 240 -10.79 8.85 -12.98
CA PHE A 240 -10.53 10.28 -12.71
C PHE A 240 -10.51 11.13 -13.99
N GLY A 241 -11.34 10.78 -14.98
CA GLY A 241 -11.42 11.45 -16.26
C GLY A 241 -10.24 11.20 -17.23
N THR A 242 -9.37 10.23 -16.93
CA THR A 242 -8.21 9.89 -17.78
C THR A 242 -8.47 8.74 -18.76
N ASN A 243 -9.70 8.22 -18.78
CA ASN A 243 -10.10 7.10 -19.63
C ASN A 243 -10.02 7.42 -21.12
N LYS A 244 -9.58 6.44 -21.90
CA LYS A 244 -9.52 6.52 -23.38
C LYS A 244 -10.77 5.93 -24.04
N VAL A 245 -11.54 5.14 -23.29
CA VAL A 245 -12.85 4.61 -23.67
C VAL A 245 -13.81 4.79 -22.48
N PRO A 246 -15.13 4.74 -22.65
CA PRO A 246 -16.06 4.92 -21.53
C PRO A 246 -15.78 3.95 -20.38
N GLU A 247 -15.84 4.41 -19.15
CA GLU A 247 -15.63 3.58 -17.94
C GLU A 247 -16.52 2.34 -17.92
N SER A 248 -17.77 2.45 -18.39
CA SER A 248 -18.68 1.32 -18.50
C SER A 248 -18.20 0.22 -19.47
N VAL A 249 -17.34 0.55 -20.44
CA VAL A 249 -16.70 -0.42 -21.34
C VAL A 249 -15.54 -1.11 -20.61
N ILE A 250 -14.74 -0.33 -19.87
CA ILE A 250 -13.63 -0.88 -19.06
C ILE A 250 -14.20 -1.81 -17.99
N GLU A 251 -15.24 -1.39 -17.28
CA GLU A 251 -15.90 -2.19 -16.25
C GLU A 251 -16.40 -3.54 -16.79
N LYS A 252 -17.07 -3.54 -17.93
CA LYS A 252 -17.51 -4.78 -18.61
C LYS A 252 -16.34 -5.66 -19.02
N ALA A 253 -15.27 -5.08 -19.53
CA ALA A 253 -14.06 -5.82 -19.90
C ALA A 253 -13.40 -6.46 -18.67
N VAL A 254 -13.28 -5.73 -17.57
CA VAL A 254 -12.75 -6.26 -16.30
C VAL A 254 -13.58 -7.45 -15.82
N LEU A 255 -14.91 -7.31 -15.75
CA LEU A 255 -15.78 -8.39 -15.29
C LEU A 255 -15.83 -9.61 -16.24
N ALA A 256 -15.44 -9.43 -17.50
CA ALA A 256 -15.32 -10.54 -18.45
C ALA A 256 -13.96 -11.28 -18.35
N VAL A 257 -12.91 -10.60 -17.91
CA VAL A 257 -11.53 -11.13 -17.88
C VAL A 257 -11.15 -11.65 -16.51
N PHE A 258 -11.59 -10.98 -15.45
CA PHE A 258 -11.17 -11.27 -14.07
C PHE A 258 -12.31 -11.92 -13.29
N ASP A 259 -12.06 -13.10 -12.77
CA ASP A 259 -12.95 -13.72 -11.80
C ASP A 259 -12.63 -13.19 -10.39
N LEU A 260 -13.56 -12.46 -9.83
CA LEU A 260 -13.38 -11.77 -8.54
C LEU A 260 -13.95 -12.57 -7.36
N ARG A 261 -14.30 -13.83 -7.56
CA ARG A 261 -14.73 -14.72 -6.46
C ARG A 261 -13.54 -15.06 -5.56
N PRO A 262 -13.72 -15.16 -4.24
CA PRO A 262 -12.61 -15.47 -3.31
C PRO A 262 -11.80 -16.70 -3.71
N ALA A 263 -12.45 -17.79 -4.09
CA ALA A 263 -11.78 -19.02 -4.52
C ALA A 263 -10.98 -18.88 -5.83
N ALA A 264 -11.36 -17.93 -6.69
CA ALA A 264 -10.64 -17.67 -7.94
C ALA A 264 -9.43 -16.74 -7.73
N ILE A 265 -9.46 -15.93 -6.67
CA ILE A 265 -8.36 -15.02 -6.32
C ILE A 265 -7.23 -15.78 -5.59
N VAL A 266 -7.56 -16.79 -4.79
CA VAL A 266 -6.62 -17.62 -4.01
C VAL A 266 -6.02 -18.72 -4.86
#